data_a8d5710a0d7c161a6bc15791c23a03ed
#
_entry.id   a8d5710a0d7c161a6bc15791c23a03ed
#
_cell.length_a   1.000
_cell.length_b   1.000
_cell.length_c   1.000
_cell.angle_alpha   90.00
_cell.angle_beta   90.00
_cell.angle_gamma   90.00
#
_symmetry.space_group_name_H-M   'P 1'
#
loop_
_entity.id
_entity.type
_entity.pdbx_description
1 polymer ?
#
loop_
_entity_poly.entity_id
_entity_poly.type
_entity_poly.pdbx_seq_one_letter_code
_entity_poly.pdbx_strand_id
1 'polypeptide(L)'
;MINPLKSEEDAFRFTLIVVALLAPVVIVAIAFNTGVALGVAGGLALGLVAGLFVLKRNEPRSKAALRPRQADGTHRILVVANETLSGLGLRSEISGRSHGERTELRVVCPALNSKIKHWTNEEDQARANAQQRLEHLLAELRGKGFEAEGDIGDDDPVQAMEDALRRFPADEVIISTHPVGRSNWLEHDVVNRAQDRFDLPVTHVVVDLDREQQQAV
;
A
#
# COMPACT_ATOMS: atom_id res chain seq x y z
N MET A 1 -7.82 -17.02 3.44
CA MET A 1 -8.79 -16.51 4.42
C MET A 1 -10.13 -17.17 4.14
N ILE A 2 -10.74 -17.86 5.11
CA ILE A 2 -12.10 -18.43 4.95
C ILE A 2 -13.06 -17.25 4.99
N ASN A 3 -13.69 -16.95 3.85
CA ASN A 3 -14.71 -15.90 3.77
C ASN A 3 -16.09 -16.57 3.75
N PRO A 4 -16.87 -16.52 4.84
CA PRO A 4 -18.14 -17.24 4.96
C PRO A 4 -19.21 -16.81 3.96
N LEU A 5 -18.99 -15.70 3.25
CA LEU A 5 -19.92 -15.16 2.23
C LEU A 5 -19.55 -15.56 0.80
N LYS A 6 -18.45 -16.33 0.60
CA LYS A 6 -17.90 -16.61 -0.73
C LYS A 6 -18.38 -17.95 -1.32
N SER A 7 -18.63 -18.95 -0.47
CA SER A 7 -19.18 -20.24 -0.86
C SER A 7 -19.89 -20.94 0.31
N GLU A 8 -20.82 -21.89 0.02
CA GLU A 8 -21.48 -22.69 1.04
C GLU A 8 -20.47 -23.54 1.84
N GLU A 9 -19.43 -24.02 1.20
CA GLU A 9 -18.37 -24.80 1.85
C GLU A 9 -17.57 -23.96 2.85
N ASP A 10 -17.23 -22.71 2.50
CA ASP A 10 -16.55 -21.77 3.39
C ASP A 10 -17.46 -21.36 4.57
N ALA A 11 -18.76 -21.17 4.33
CA ALA A 11 -19.75 -20.88 5.36
C ALA A 11 -19.88 -22.06 6.34
N PHE A 12 -19.91 -23.29 5.82
CA PHE A 12 -19.98 -24.49 6.65
C PHE A 12 -18.71 -24.66 7.50
N ARG A 13 -17.54 -24.53 6.91
CA ARG A 13 -16.24 -24.58 7.63
C ARG A 13 -16.16 -23.50 8.71
N PHE A 14 -16.60 -22.30 8.41
CA PHE A 14 -16.66 -21.19 9.38
C PHE A 14 -17.58 -21.54 10.55
N THR A 15 -18.78 -22.08 10.27
CA THR A 15 -19.73 -22.49 11.30
C THR A 15 -19.15 -23.59 12.20
N LEU A 16 -18.46 -24.59 11.63
CA LEU A 16 -17.79 -25.64 12.42
C LEU A 16 -16.70 -25.05 13.34
N ILE A 17 -15.92 -24.09 12.87
CA ILE A 17 -14.89 -23.42 13.68
C ILE A 17 -15.55 -22.67 14.84
N VAL A 18 -16.61 -21.92 14.58
CA VAL A 18 -17.36 -21.19 15.62
C VAL A 18 -17.93 -22.12 16.66
N VAL A 19 -18.55 -23.22 16.24
CA VAL A 19 -19.08 -24.24 17.16
C VAL A 19 -17.95 -24.88 17.98
N ALA A 20 -16.84 -25.25 17.37
CA ALA A 20 -15.69 -25.83 18.08
C ALA A 20 -15.07 -24.88 19.10
N LEU A 21 -15.11 -23.57 18.86
CA LEU A 21 -14.65 -22.57 19.82
C LEU A 21 -15.63 -22.30 20.96
N LEU A 22 -16.92 -22.34 20.68
CA LEU A 22 -17.97 -22.09 21.71
C LEU A 22 -18.28 -23.29 22.58
N ALA A 23 -18.21 -24.51 22.05
CA ALA A 23 -18.54 -25.73 22.78
C ALA A 23 -17.77 -25.86 24.11
N PRO A 24 -16.45 -25.68 24.22
CA PRO A 24 -15.74 -25.81 25.49
C PRO A 24 -16.18 -24.73 26.50
N VAL A 25 -16.53 -23.52 26.06
CA VAL A 25 -17.01 -22.45 26.94
C VAL A 25 -18.36 -22.84 27.56
N VAL A 26 -19.28 -23.42 26.77
CA VAL A 26 -20.58 -23.87 27.25
C VAL A 26 -20.41 -25.04 28.22
N ILE A 27 -19.54 -26.01 27.91
CA ILE A 27 -19.27 -27.17 28.79
C ILE A 27 -18.74 -26.72 30.16
N VAL A 28 -17.77 -25.77 30.17
CA VAL A 28 -17.19 -25.22 31.39
C VAL A 28 -18.25 -24.41 32.18
N ALA A 29 -19.13 -23.66 31.50
CA ALA A 29 -20.19 -22.92 32.15
C ALA A 29 -21.19 -23.82 32.88
N ILE A 30 -21.49 -24.96 32.28
CA ILE A 30 -22.42 -25.97 32.88
C ILE A 30 -21.72 -26.72 34.01
N ALA A 31 -20.43 -27.09 33.85
CA ALA A 31 -19.72 -27.97 34.78
C ALA A 31 -19.19 -27.27 36.05
N PHE A 32 -18.87 -25.97 35.97
CA PHE A 32 -18.21 -25.25 37.06
C PHE A 32 -19.04 -24.09 37.57
N ASN A 33 -18.81 -22.91 37.01
CA ASN A 33 -19.57 -21.68 37.25
C ASN A 33 -19.32 -20.63 36.18
N THR A 34 -20.15 -19.59 36.16
CA THR A 34 -20.09 -18.52 35.17
C THR A 34 -18.75 -17.77 35.17
N GLY A 35 -18.10 -17.61 36.33
CA GLY A 35 -16.82 -16.91 36.45
C GLY A 35 -15.65 -17.63 35.73
N VAL A 36 -15.63 -18.98 35.90
CA VAL A 36 -14.62 -19.81 35.23
C VAL A 36 -14.87 -19.84 33.70
N ALA A 37 -16.14 -19.92 33.30
CA ALA A 37 -16.51 -19.89 31.88
C ALA A 37 -16.08 -18.57 31.20
N LEU A 38 -16.27 -17.42 31.86
CA LEU A 38 -15.81 -16.11 31.36
C LEU A 38 -14.29 -16.07 31.25
N GLY A 39 -13.56 -16.64 32.20
CA GLY A 39 -12.08 -16.74 32.12
C GLY A 39 -11.61 -17.55 30.91
N VAL A 40 -12.25 -18.71 30.67
CA VAL A 40 -11.93 -19.57 29.50
C VAL A 40 -12.30 -18.86 28.20
N ALA A 41 -13.45 -18.21 28.11
CA ALA A 41 -13.88 -17.45 26.94
C ALA A 41 -12.90 -16.31 26.62
N GLY A 42 -12.47 -15.56 27.65
CA GLY A 42 -11.48 -14.49 27.51
C GLY A 42 -10.13 -15.02 27.02
N GLY A 43 -9.65 -16.12 27.58
CA GLY A 43 -8.41 -16.78 27.14
C GLY A 43 -8.46 -17.26 25.70
N LEU A 44 -9.58 -17.88 25.28
CA LEU A 44 -9.78 -18.31 23.89
C LEU A 44 -9.85 -17.12 22.93
N ALA A 45 -10.53 -16.04 23.30
CA ALA A 45 -10.62 -14.83 22.48
C ALA A 45 -9.24 -14.17 22.29
N LEU A 46 -8.45 -14.05 23.36
CA LEU A 46 -7.08 -13.52 23.30
C LEU A 46 -6.16 -14.41 22.47
N GLY A 47 -6.25 -15.75 22.63
CA GLY A 47 -5.51 -16.72 21.83
C GLY A 47 -5.85 -16.64 20.35
N LEU A 48 -7.14 -16.47 20.02
CA LEU A 48 -7.60 -16.29 18.64
C LEU A 48 -7.04 -15.00 18.02
N VAL A 49 -7.14 -13.88 18.73
CA VAL A 49 -6.62 -12.58 18.27
C VAL A 49 -5.11 -12.65 18.08
N ALA A 50 -4.38 -13.22 19.04
CA ALA A 50 -2.94 -13.41 18.93
C ALA A 50 -2.58 -14.34 17.77
N GLY A 51 -3.31 -15.45 17.60
CA GLY A 51 -3.13 -16.38 16.49
C GLY A 51 -3.39 -15.73 15.13
N LEU A 52 -4.46 -14.97 14.98
CA LEU A 52 -4.76 -14.22 13.77
C LEU A 52 -3.69 -13.16 13.48
N PHE A 53 -3.17 -12.49 14.52
CA PHE A 53 -2.09 -11.51 14.38
C PHE A 53 -0.79 -12.17 13.92
N VAL A 54 -0.43 -13.32 14.49
CA VAL A 54 0.76 -14.10 14.08
C VAL A 54 0.59 -14.65 12.66
N LEU A 55 -0.59 -15.19 12.31
CA LEU A 55 -0.87 -15.68 10.96
C LEU A 55 -0.78 -14.57 9.92
N LYS A 56 -1.36 -13.39 10.22
CA LYS A 56 -1.25 -12.22 9.35
C LYS A 56 0.18 -11.72 9.18
N ARG A 57 1.00 -11.84 10.24
CA ARG A 57 2.43 -11.47 10.21
C ARG A 57 3.27 -12.49 9.46
N ASN A 58 2.89 -13.78 9.49
CA ASN A 58 3.62 -14.89 8.89
C ASN A 58 3.01 -15.38 7.57
N GLU A 59 2.02 -14.68 6.99
CA GLU A 59 1.61 -15.00 5.61
C GLU A 59 2.86 -14.93 4.73
N PRO A 60 3.25 -16.05 4.06
CA PRO A 60 4.34 -16.01 3.10
C PRO A 60 3.95 -14.96 2.06
N ARG A 61 4.69 -13.84 2.06
CA ARG A 61 4.51 -12.76 1.10
C ARG A 61 4.83 -13.32 -0.28
N SER A 62 3.83 -13.94 -0.91
CA SER A 62 3.97 -14.39 -2.29
C SER A 62 4.30 -13.16 -3.13
N LYS A 63 5.43 -13.21 -3.84
CA LYS A 63 5.78 -12.15 -4.78
C LYS A 63 4.62 -11.96 -5.75
N ALA A 64 4.24 -10.73 -6.01
CA ALA A 64 3.16 -10.44 -6.93
C ALA A 64 3.53 -10.97 -8.32
N ALA A 65 2.61 -11.66 -8.97
CA ALA A 65 2.78 -12.07 -10.36
C ALA A 65 2.69 -10.82 -11.24
N LEU A 66 3.85 -10.27 -11.57
CA LEU A 66 3.98 -9.09 -12.41
C LEU A 66 3.95 -9.48 -13.89
N ARG A 67 3.59 -8.55 -14.76
CA ARG A 67 3.73 -8.77 -16.21
C ARG A 67 5.21 -8.95 -16.56
N PRO A 68 5.53 -9.87 -17.48
CA PRO A 68 6.90 -10.02 -17.98
C PRO A 68 7.40 -8.70 -18.58
N ARG A 69 8.67 -8.38 -18.34
CA ARG A 69 9.37 -7.27 -18.97
C ARG A 69 9.27 -7.38 -20.49
N GLN A 70 8.96 -6.28 -21.16
CA GLN A 70 8.97 -6.20 -22.60
C GLN A 70 10.35 -5.76 -23.10
N ALA A 71 10.99 -6.59 -23.92
CA ALA A 71 12.30 -6.29 -24.52
C ALA A 71 12.13 -5.44 -25.79
N ASP A 72 11.53 -4.25 -25.67
CA ASP A 72 11.25 -3.33 -26.77
C ASP A 72 12.16 -2.09 -26.78
N GLY A 73 13.21 -2.07 -25.95
CA GLY A 73 14.12 -0.95 -25.82
C GLY A 73 13.52 0.26 -25.08
N THR A 74 12.36 0.08 -24.44
CA THR A 74 11.72 1.13 -23.62
C THR A 74 12.02 0.87 -22.16
N HIS A 75 12.51 1.87 -21.44
CA HIS A 75 12.69 1.82 -20.00
C HIS A 75 11.43 2.32 -19.28
N ARG A 76 10.82 1.46 -18.46
CA ARG A 76 9.55 1.74 -17.80
C ARG A 76 9.72 1.93 -16.30
N ILE A 77 9.34 3.08 -15.79
CA ILE A 77 9.50 3.46 -14.38
C ILE A 77 8.13 3.69 -13.76
N LEU A 78 7.83 2.96 -12.67
CA LEU A 78 6.69 3.25 -11.82
C LEU A 78 7.11 4.22 -10.72
N VAL A 79 6.50 5.39 -10.68
CA VAL A 79 6.73 6.40 -9.63
C VAL A 79 5.55 6.38 -8.66
N VAL A 80 5.84 6.25 -7.36
CA VAL A 80 4.83 6.27 -6.30
C VAL A 80 5.12 7.39 -5.34
N ALA A 81 4.26 8.38 -5.33
CA ALA A 81 4.40 9.58 -4.51
C ALA A 81 3.04 10.23 -4.30
N ASN A 82 2.91 11.05 -3.26
CA ASN A 82 1.72 11.86 -3.03
C ASN A 82 2.10 13.34 -2.86
N GLU A 83 2.26 13.80 -1.62
CA GLU A 83 2.60 15.21 -1.36
C GLU A 83 3.98 15.58 -1.91
N THR A 84 4.89 14.62 -2.01
CA THR A 84 6.25 14.77 -2.54
C THR A 84 6.33 14.86 -4.07
N LEU A 85 5.21 14.79 -4.79
CA LEU A 85 5.16 14.93 -6.26
C LEU A 85 5.74 16.25 -6.77
N SER A 86 5.67 17.32 -5.98
CA SER A 86 6.22 18.63 -6.33
C SER A 86 7.72 18.78 -6.04
N GLY A 87 8.36 17.78 -5.39
CA GLY A 87 9.72 17.89 -4.90
C GLY A 87 10.79 17.85 -5.99
N LEU A 88 11.80 18.72 -5.87
CA LEU A 88 12.94 18.79 -6.78
C LEU A 88 13.76 17.51 -6.76
N GLY A 89 13.92 16.88 -5.59
CA GLY A 89 14.64 15.62 -5.42
C GLY A 89 14.04 14.50 -6.27
N LEU A 90 12.71 14.34 -6.27
CA LEU A 90 12.02 13.34 -7.09
C LEU A 90 12.21 13.63 -8.60
N ARG A 91 12.06 14.90 -9.00
CA ARG A 91 12.20 15.31 -10.39
C ARG A 91 13.63 15.09 -10.92
N SER A 92 14.63 15.38 -10.09
CA SER A 92 16.04 15.13 -10.40
C SER A 92 16.32 13.64 -10.58
N GLU A 93 15.79 12.80 -9.71
CA GLU A 93 15.93 11.34 -9.77
C GLU A 93 15.33 10.78 -11.07
N ILE A 94 14.11 11.17 -11.41
CA ILE A 94 13.46 10.77 -12.66
C ILE A 94 14.27 11.24 -13.87
N SER A 95 14.70 12.50 -13.88
CA SER A 95 15.46 13.08 -15.00
C SER A 95 16.82 12.42 -15.18
N GLY A 96 17.48 12.00 -14.09
CA GLY A 96 18.76 11.30 -14.11
C GLY A 96 18.70 9.89 -14.69
N ARG A 97 17.50 9.31 -14.79
CA ARG A 97 17.29 7.96 -15.32
C ARG A 97 17.08 7.89 -16.83
N SER A 98 16.89 9.03 -17.48
CA SER A 98 16.77 9.11 -18.93
C SER A 98 18.16 9.05 -19.58
N HIS A 99 18.65 7.86 -19.87
CA HIS A 99 19.98 7.63 -20.48
C HIS A 99 19.93 7.51 -22.01
N GLY A 100 19.09 8.29 -22.68
CA GLY A 100 18.98 8.27 -24.16
C GLY A 100 18.08 7.17 -24.70
N GLU A 101 17.50 6.33 -23.85
CA GLU A 101 16.47 5.35 -24.20
C GLU A 101 15.08 6.00 -24.07
N ARG A 102 14.11 5.49 -24.83
CA ARG A 102 12.70 5.88 -24.64
C ARG A 102 12.27 5.52 -23.22
N THR A 103 11.84 6.51 -22.46
CA THR A 103 11.44 6.32 -21.06
C THR A 103 9.94 6.57 -20.92
N GLU A 104 9.23 5.56 -20.46
CA GLU A 104 7.80 5.64 -20.11
C GLU A 104 7.65 5.71 -18.59
N LEU A 105 6.85 6.64 -18.12
CA LEU A 105 6.59 6.87 -16.71
C LEU A 105 5.12 6.60 -16.38
N ARG A 106 4.89 5.78 -15.36
CA ARG A 106 3.59 5.67 -14.73
C ARG A 106 3.68 6.24 -13.31
N VAL A 107 2.91 7.30 -13.03
CA VAL A 107 2.86 7.92 -11.71
C VAL A 107 1.61 7.45 -10.99
N VAL A 108 1.76 6.89 -9.80
CA VAL A 108 0.65 6.52 -8.93
C VAL A 108 0.67 7.39 -7.68
N CYS A 109 -0.43 8.10 -7.46
CA CYS A 109 -0.65 8.91 -6.27
C CYS A 109 -1.66 8.18 -5.38
N PRO A 110 -1.23 7.47 -4.31
CA PRO A 110 -2.15 6.83 -3.39
C PRO A 110 -3.09 7.84 -2.74
N ALA A 111 -4.38 7.53 -2.71
CA ALA A 111 -5.38 8.35 -2.04
C ALA A 111 -5.18 8.21 -0.53
N LEU A 112 -4.59 9.23 0.12
CA LEU A 112 -4.41 9.23 1.57
C LEU A 112 -5.76 9.46 2.26
N ASN A 113 -6.52 8.41 2.48
CA ASN A 113 -7.71 8.44 3.31
C ASN A 113 -7.29 8.34 4.78
N SER A 114 -7.48 9.39 5.54
CA SER A 114 -7.49 9.28 7.01
C SER A 114 -8.64 8.36 7.40
N LYS A 115 -8.34 7.18 7.93
CA LYS A 115 -9.32 6.16 8.38
C LYS A 115 -10.38 6.68 9.36
N ILE A 116 -10.24 7.90 9.83
CA ILE A 116 -11.13 8.57 10.81
C ILE A 116 -12.11 9.54 10.14
N LYS A 117 -11.92 9.90 8.84
CA LYS A 117 -12.64 11.01 8.20
C LYS A 117 -13.70 10.61 7.16
N HIS A 118 -14.23 9.37 7.23
CA HIS A 118 -15.25 8.88 6.29
C HIS A 118 -16.60 9.64 6.26
N TRP A 119 -16.72 10.76 6.97
CA TRP A 119 -18.00 11.44 7.16
C TRP A 119 -18.03 12.92 6.76
N THR A 120 -17.02 13.42 6.06
CA THR A 120 -16.96 14.85 5.71
C THR A 120 -16.50 15.08 4.26
N ASN A 121 -16.94 16.21 3.66
CA ASN A 121 -16.52 16.73 2.33
C ASN A 121 -14.98 16.91 2.17
N GLU A 122 -14.19 16.60 3.19
CA GLU A 122 -12.72 16.69 3.17
C GLU A 122 -12.07 15.59 2.32
N GLU A 123 -12.75 14.45 2.10
CA GLU A 123 -12.23 13.36 1.27
C GLU A 123 -12.20 13.76 -0.22
N ASP A 124 -13.26 14.37 -0.71
CA ASP A 124 -13.33 14.87 -2.08
C ASP A 124 -12.27 15.95 -2.33
N GLN A 125 -12.06 16.82 -1.34
CA GLN A 125 -11.04 17.87 -1.43
C GLN A 125 -9.61 17.30 -1.42
N ALA A 126 -9.33 16.31 -0.58
CA ALA A 126 -8.02 15.65 -0.52
C ALA A 126 -7.70 14.94 -1.85
N ARG A 127 -8.69 14.27 -2.42
CA ARG A 127 -8.58 13.62 -3.73
C ARG A 127 -8.38 14.63 -4.87
N ALA A 128 -9.13 15.73 -4.85
CA ALA A 128 -8.99 16.82 -5.82
C ALA A 128 -7.59 17.46 -5.76
N ASN A 129 -7.06 17.70 -4.55
CA ASN A 129 -5.72 18.22 -4.36
C ASN A 129 -4.64 17.24 -4.85
N ALA A 130 -4.81 15.93 -4.60
CA ALA A 130 -3.91 14.90 -5.11
C ALA A 130 -3.93 14.85 -6.65
N GLN A 131 -5.13 14.94 -7.24
CA GLN A 131 -5.30 14.98 -8.69
C GLN A 131 -4.60 16.21 -9.30
N GLN A 132 -4.77 17.38 -8.71
CA GLN A 132 -4.12 18.61 -9.20
C GLN A 132 -2.59 18.52 -9.14
N ARG A 133 -2.02 17.96 -8.05
CA ARG A 133 -0.57 17.74 -7.94
C ARG A 133 -0.06 16.76 -8.99
N LEU A 134 -0.81 15.68 -9.20
CA LEU A 134 -0.48 14.68 -10.21
C LEU A 134 -0.47 15.27 -11.63
N GLU A 135 -1.51 16.00 -12.00
CA GLU A 135 -1.62 16.65 -13.30
C GLU A 135 -0.49 17.66 -13.56
N HIS A 136 -0.11 18.41 -12.53
CA HIS A 136 0.99 19.35 -12.62
C HIS A 136 2.32 18.63 -12.90
N LEU A 137 2.62 17.55 -12.16
CA LEU A 137 3.83 16.76 -12.40
C LEU A 137 3.82 16.13 -13.80
N LEU A 138 2.69 15.55 -14.23
CA LEU A 138 2.58 14.93 -15.54
C LEU A 138 2.82 15.94 -16.68
N ALA A 139 2.27 17.15 -16.55
CA ALA A 139 2.49 18.22 -17.52
C ALA A 139 3.98 18.61 -17.61
N GLU A 140 4.65 18.71 -16.47
CA GLU A 140 6.08 19.01 -16.42
C GLU A 140 6.95 17.89 -17.02
N LEU A 141 6.67 16.62 -16.68
CA LEU A 141 7.40 15.48 -17.23
C LEU A 141 7.24 15.38 -18.75
N ARG A 142 6.01 15.57 -19.24
CA ARG A 142 5.73 15.61 -20.69
C ARG A 142 6.44 16.76 -21.38
N GLY A 143 6.50 17.94 -20.74
CA GLY A 143 7.27 19.10 -21.23
C GLY A 143 8.77 18.84 -21.33
N LYS A 144 9.31 17.88 -20.56
CA LYS A 144 10.70 17.41 -20.63
C LYS A 144 10.91 16.25 -21.62
N GLY A 145 9.88 15.82 -22.32
CA GLY A 145 9.94 14.76 -23.32
C GLY A 145 9.68 13.33 -22.81
N PHE A 146 9.25 13.17 -21.56
CA PHE A 146 8.84 11.86 -21.06
C PHE A 146 7.44 11.50 -21.53
N GLU A 147 7.22 10.23 -21.84
CA GLU A 147 5.88 9.66 -21.96
C GLU A 147 5.36 9.35 -20.55
N ALA A 148 4.59 10.25 -19.99
CA ALA A 148 4.12 10.17 -18.62
C ALA A 148 2.59 10.08 -18.53
N GLU A 149 2.11 9.07 -17.80
CA GLU A 149 0.71 8.90 -17.41
C GLU A 149 0.61 8.70 -15.90
N GLY A 150 -0.57 8.93 -15.33
CA GLY A 150 -0.74 8.76 -13.89
C GLY A 150 -2.17 8.55 -13.46
N ASP A 151 -2.33 7.92 -12.31
CA ASP A 151 -3.60 7.57 -11.71
C ASP A 151 -3.58 7.84 -10.20
N ILE A 152 -4.76 8.11 -9.63
CA ILE A 152 -4.96 8.04 -8.19
C ILE A 152 -5.19 6.58 -7.82
N GLY A 153 -4.32 6.04 -6.96
CA GLY A 153 -4.35 4.64 -6.51
C GLY A 153 -5.11 4.43 -5.20
N ASP A 154 -5.05 3.17 -4.72
CA ASP A 154 -5.56 2.75 -3.42
C ASP A 154 -4.91 3.54 -2.27
N ASP A 155 -5.56 3.59 -1.10
CA ASP A 155 -5.02 4.25 0.10
C ASP A 155 -3.82 3.52 0.71
N ASP A 156 -3.70 2.18 0.52
CA ASP A 156 -2.46 1.44 0.80
C ASP A 156 -1.49 1.58 -0.39
N PRO A 157 -0.34 2.26 -0.20
CA PRO A 157 0.62 2.47 -1.28
C PRO A 157 1.14 1.18 -1.91
N VAL A 158 1.25 0.08 -1.15
CA VAL A 158 1.71 -1.21 -1.68
C VAL A 158 0.64 -1.86 -2.56
N GLN A 159 -0.63 -1.73 -2.19
CA GLN A 159 -1.75 -2.16 -3.02
C GLN A 159 -1.84 -1.32 -4.30
N ALA A 160 -1.70 -0.01 -4.19
CA ALA A 160 -1.67 0.90 -5.34
C ALA A 160 -0.55 0.55 -6.32
N MET A 161 0.66 0.22 -5.81
CA MET A 161 1.78 -0.29 -6.62
C MET A 161 1.43 -1.61 -7.32
N GLU A 162 0.85 -2.56 -6.60
CA GLU A 162 0.48 -3.87 -7.18
C GLU A 162 -0.53 -3.71 -8.31
N ASP A 163 -1.54 -2.88 -8.13
CA ASP A 163 -2.57 -2.63 -9.14
C ASP A 163 -2.01 -1.91 -10.37
N ALA A 164 -1.05 -1.02 -10.18
CA ALA A 164 -0.34 -0.37 -11.29
C ALA A 164 0.54 -1.37 -12.05
N LEU A 165 1.34 -2.18 -11.34
CA LEU A 165 2.27 -3.14 -11.93
C LEU A 165 1.56 -4.28 -12.70
N ARG A 166 0.30 -4.57 -12.38
CA ARG A 166 -0.52 -5.51 -13.17
C ARG A 166 -0.84 -4.99 -14.57
N ARG A 167 -0.88 -3.67 -14.75
CA ARG A 167 -1.22 -2.99 -16.01
C ARG A 167 -0.01 -2.45 -16.74
N PHE A 168 1.00 -2.02 -15.99
CA PHE A 168 2.21 -1.39 -16.48
C PHE A 168 3.43 -2.24 -16.10
N PRO A 169 4.12 -2.88 -17.08
CA PRO A 169 5.26 -3.76 -16.83
C PRO A 169 6.53 -2.94 -16.57
N ALA A 170 6.62 -2.33 -15.38
CA ALA A 170 7.75 -1.50 -15.00
C ALA A 170 9.04 -2.30 -14.87
N ASP A 171 10.17 -1.68 -15.20
CA ASP A 171 11.52 -2.19 -14.97
C ASP A 171 12.04 -1.86 -13.58
N GLU A 172 11.56 -0.76 -13.00
CA GLU A 172 11.89 -0.30 -11.65
C GLU A 172 10.75 0.50 -11.02
N VAL A 173 10.83 0.66 -9.70
CA VAL A 173 9.90 1.46 -8.90
C VAL A 173 10.66 2.56 -8.18
N ILE A 174 10.17 3.79 -8.23
CA ILE A 174 10.65 4.91 -7.43
C ILE A 174 9.56 5.25 -6.39
N ILE A 175 9.90 5.18 -5.11
CA ILE A 175 9.02 5.58 -4.01
C ILE A 175 9.53 6.89 -3.43
N SER A 176 8.71 7.93 -3.46
CA SER A 176 9.05 9.22 -2.88
C SER A 176 8.31 9.46 -1.57
N THR A 177 9.03 9.82 -0.52
CA THR A 177 8.47 10.08 0.81
C THR A 177 9.00 11.38 1.39
N HIS A 178 8.28 11.92 2.38
CA HIS A 178 8.84 12.92 3.30
C HIS A 178 9.94 12.31 4.20
N PRO A 179 10.76 13.13 4.86
CA PRO A 179 11.71 12.66 5.87
C PRO A 179 11.02 11.93 7.03
N VAL A 180 11.82 11.13 7.75
CA VAL A 180 11.38 10.44 8.98
C VAL A 180 10.73 11.42 9.96
N GLY A 181 9.62 11.01 10.59
CA GLY A 181 8.82 11.83 11.50
C GLY A 181 7.75 12.69 10.82
N ARG A 182 7.79 12.82 9.48
CA ARG A 182 6.73 13.47 8.68
C ARG A 182 6.12 12.53 7.64
N SER A 183 6.70 11.35 7.47
CA SER A 183 6.25 10.36 6.50
C SER A 183 5.48 9.23 7.17
N ASN A 184 4.17 9.24 7.01
CA ASN A 184 3.32 8.12 7.39
C ASN A 184 3.72 6.81 6.67
N TRP A 185 4.22 6.90 5.45
CA TRP A 185 4.67 5.72 4.70
C TRP A 185 5.92 5.06 5.30
N LEU A 186 6.86 5.86 5.84
CA LEU A 186 8.03 5.32 6.53
C LEU A 186 7.63 4.67 7.85
N GLU A 187 6.67 5.24 8.58
CA GLU A 187 6.12 4.64 9.80
C GLU A 187 5.42 3.31 9.53
N HIS A 188 4.81 3.14 8.35
CA HIS A 188 4.17 1.90 7.91
C HIS A 188 5.06 0.99 7.06
N ASP A 189 6.36 1.25 7.05
CA ASP A 189 7.38 0.39 6.42
C ASP A 189 7.12 0.12 4.92
N VAL A 190 6.54 1.08 4.21
CA VAL A 190 6.10 0.93 2.81
C VAL A 190 7.25 0.53 1.89
N VAL A 191 8.45 1.10 2.10
CA VAL A 191 9.61 0.82 1.24
C VAL A 191 10.05 -0.63 1.35
N ASN A 192 10.24 -1.16 2.58
CA ASN A 192 10.62 -2.56 2.78
C ASN A 192 9.50 -3.51 2.33
N ARG A 193 8.23 -3.16 2.60
CA ARG A 193 7.09 -3.93 2.12
C ARG A 193 7.06 -4.04 0.59
N ALA A 194 7.43 -2.97 -0.12
CA ALA A 194 7.51 -2.97 -1.57
C ALA A 194 8.68 -3.84 -2.06
N GLN A 195 9.86 -3.72 -1.44
CA GLN A 195 11.04 -4.54 -1.77
C GLN A 195 10.79 -6.04 -1.55
N ASP A 196 10.10 -6.39 -0.47
CA ASP A 196 9.72 -7.78 -0.17
C ASP A 196 8.64 -8.33 -1.12
N ARG A 197 7.75 -7.45 -1.59
CA ARG A 197 6.57 -7.83 -2.38
C ARG A 197 6.86 -7.96 -3.86
N PHE A 198 7.70 -7.08 -4.41
CA PHE A 198 7.96 -6.98 -5.83
C PHE A 198 9.39 -7.42 -6.15
N ASP A 199 9.54 -8.18 -7.24
CA ASP A 199 10.86 -8.61 -7.74
C ASP A 199 11.41 -7.58 -8.74
N LEU A 200 11.46 -6.32 -8.31
CA LEU A 200 11.90 -5.17 -9.09
C LEU A 200 12.86 -4.32 -8.25
N PRO A 201 13.80 -3.63 -8.88
CA PRO A 201 14.57 -2.57 -8.22
C PRO A 201 13.63 -1.51 -7.64
N VAL A 202 13.76 -1.23 -6.34
CA VAL A 202 13.00 -0.18 -5.65
C VAL A 202 13.96 0.88 -5.17
N THR A 203 13.82 2.09 -5.70
CA THR A 203 14.59 3.27 -5.28
C THR A 203 13.73 4.11 -4.34
N HIS A 204 14.29 4.45 -3.19
CA HIS A 204 13.65 5.35 -2.23
C HIS A 204 14.23 6.75 -2.32
N VAL A 205 13.38 7.74 -2.56
CA VAL A 205 13.73 9.15 -2.64
C VAL A 205 13.08 9.90 -1.48
N VAL A 206 13.89 10.55 -0.66
CA VAL A 206 13.39 11.39 0.43
C VAL A 206 13.35 12.84 -0.04
N VAL A 207 12.17 13.44 0.01
CA VAL A 207 11.91 14.82 -0.40
C VAL A 207 11.54 15.68 0.79
N ASP A 208 12.34 16.69 1.08
CA ASP A 208 12.08 17.69 2.12
C ASP A 208 11.61 19.00 1.51
N LEU A 209 10.30 19.10 1.29
CA LEU A 209 9.69 20.27 0.64
C LEU A 209 9.96 21.59 1.39
N ASP A 210 10.07 21.55 2.73
CA ASP A 210 10.35 22.77 3.52
C ASP A 210 11.76 23.28 3.27
N ARG A 211 12.74 22.36 3.17
CA ARG A 211 14.13 22.72 2.82
C ARG A 211 14.24 23.24 1.38
N GLU A 212 13.54 22.57 0.46
CA GLU A 212 13.53 23.00 -0.94
C GLU A 212 12.94 24.39 -1.11
N GLN A 213 11.86 24.73 -0.39
CA GLN A 213 11.25 26.06 -0.40
C GLN A 213 12.17 27.12 0.21
N GLN A 214 12.91 26.79 1.29
CA GLN A 214 13.85 27.72 1.92
C GLN A 214 15.07 28.03 1.04
N GLN A 215 15.47 27.11 0.17
CA GLN A 215 16.58 27.28 -0.77
C GLN A 215 16.18 28.06 -2.03
N ALA A 216 14.88 28.18 -2.31
CA ALA A 216 14.34 28.87 -3.46
C ALA A 216 14.08 30.38 -3.21
N VAL A 217 14.26 30.86 -1.97
CA VAL A 217 14.15 32.26 -1.53
C VAL A 217 15.53 32.89 -1.43
#